data_86d08f8a0db8f54e39147b2a5ea31e29
#
_entry.id   86d08f8a0db8f54e39147b2a5ea31e29
#
_cell.length_a   1.000
_cell.length_b   1.000
_cell.length_c   1.000
_cell.angle_alpha   90.00
_cell.angle_beta   90.00
_cell.angle_gamma   90.00
#
_symmetry.space_group_name_H-M   'P 1'
#
loop_
_entity.id
_entity.type
_entity.pdbx_description
1 polymer ?
#
loop_
_entity_poly.entity_id
_entity_poly.type
_entity_poly.pdbx_seq_one_letter_code
_entity_poly.pdbx_strand_id
1 'polypeptide(L)'
;MAEPTAPSTEDVLRAADFRTALRRFERETDRIARASGLTPRHYLVLLLIKGAADRSERSTVTELAERMSLAQSTVTELVARAEKAGLVQREGWPDDGRVAKLSLTTEGERRLTEAFRSLAAERRALREAIGRLTD
;
A
#
# COMPACT_ATOMS: atom_id res chain seq x y z
N MET A 1 33.05 -24.53 11.80
CA MET A 1 32.07 -23.58 11.26
C MET A 1 32.81 -22.38 10.70
N ALA A 2 32.61 -22.07 9.43
CA ALA A 2 33.27 -20.93 8.83
C ALA A 2 32.65 -19.63 9.35
N GLU A 3 33.49 -18.63 9.68
CA GLU A 3 33.00 -17.32 10.03
C GLU A 3 32.30 -16.68 8.82
N PRO A 4 31.20 -15.93 9.05
CA PRO A 4 30.55 -15.25 7.95
C PRO A 4 31.49 -14.24 7.31
N THR A 5 31.59 -14.30 5.98
CA THR A 5 32.41 -13.34 5.23
C THR A 5 31.77 -11.96 5.32
N ALA A 6 32.58 -10.94 5.56
CA ALA A 6 32.09 -9.56 5.56
C ALA A 6 31.50 -9.23 4.18
N PRO A 7 30.38 -8.48 4.12
CA PRO A 7 29.80 -8.08 2.85
C PRO A 7 30.75 -7.17 2.07
N SER A 8 30.66 -7.22 0.75
CA SER A 8 31.46 -6.33 -0.09
C SER A 8 31.00 -4.89 0.08
N THR A 9 31.92 -3.94 -0.15
CA THR A 9 31.58 -2.52 -0.12
C THR A 9 30.47 -2.19 -1.13
N GLU A 10 30.54 -2.81 -2.30
CA GLU A 10 29.51 -2.61 -3.35
C GLU A 10 28.12 -3.05 -2.89
N ASP A 11 28.03 -4.21 -2.25
CA ASP A 11 26.75 -4.70 -1.71
C ASP A 11 26.19 -3.77 -0.64
N VAL A 12 27.04 -3.26 0.21
CA VAL A 12 26.63 -2.33 1.28
C VAL A 12 26.15 -1.01 0.68
N LEU A 13 26.86 -0.49 -0.33
CA LEU A 13 26.46 0.74 -1.03
C LEU A 13 25.09 0.57 -1.70
N ARG A 14 24.86 -0.54 -2.40
CA ARG A 14 23.56 -0.82 -3.03
C ARG A 14 22.44 -0.90 -2.02
N ALA A 15 22.67 -1.58 -0.90
CA ALA A 15 21.69 -1.67 0.18
C ALA A 15 21.37 -0.31 0.78
N ALA A 16 22.38 0.53 0.98
CA ALA A 16 22.23 1.88 1.51
C ALA A 16 21.42 2.76 0.52
N ASP A 17 21.74 2.69 -0.76
CA ASP A 17 21.02 3.44 -1.80
C ASP A 17 19.56 3.03 -1.88
N PHE A 18 19.30 1.74 -1.82
CA PHE A 18 17.93 1.23 -1.84
C PHE A 18 17.13 1.74 -0.63
N ARG A 19 17.71 1.66 0.57
CA ARG A 19 17.02 2.11 1.78
C ARG A 19 16.76 3.62 1.75
N THR A 20 17.70 4.39 1.20
CA THR A 20 17.51 5.84 1.03
C THR A 20 16.39 6.14 0.05
N ALA A 21 16.34 5.43 -1.07
CA ALA A 21 15.28 5.57 -2.06
C ALA A 21 13.91 5.17 -1.49
N LEU A 22 13.86 4.08 -0.72
CA LEU A 22 12.64 3.62 -0.07
C LEU A 22 12.11 4.65 0.92
N ARG A 23 13.01 5.24 1.73
CA ARG A 23 12.63 6.27 2.70
C ARG A 23 12.05 7.50 2.01
N ARG A 24 12.67 7.93 0.91
CA ARG A 24 12.16 9.05 0.12
C ARG A 24 10.79 8.73 -0.46
N PHE A 25 10.62 7.54 -1.00
CA PHE A 25 9.34 7.10 -1.54
C PHE A 25 8.24 7.13 -0.48
N GLU A 26 8.50 6.62 0.70
CA GLU A 26 7.55 6.62 1.81
C GLU A 26 7.17 8.04 2.24
N ARG A 27 8.16 8.93 2.34
CA ARG A 27 7.92 10.32 2.73
C ARG A 27 7.06 11.06 1.70
N GLU A 28 7.37 10.90 0.42
CA GLU A 28 6.60 11.53 -0.65
C GLU A 28 5.19 10.94 -0.76
N THR A 29 5.05 9.63 -0.52
CA THR A 29 3.74 8.98 -0.47
C THR A 29 2.88 9.61 0.62
N ASP A 30 3.42 9.80 1.81
CA ASP A 30 2.70 10.42 2.91
C ASP A 30 2.26 11.85 2.59
N ARG A 31 3.17 12.63 2.01
CA ARG A 31 2.89 14.02 1.64
C ARG A 31 1.79 14.09 0.58
N ILE A 32 1.90 13.28 -0.45
CA ILE A 32 0.95 13.28 -1.58
C ILE A 32 -0.41 12.74 -1.14
N ALA A 33 -0.43 11.70 -0.32
CA ALA A 33 -1.68 11.17 0.23
C ALA A 33 -2.44 12.26 0.98
N ARG A 34 -1.77 12.99 1.86
CA ARG A 34 -2.38 14.10 2.60
C ARG A 34 -2.88 15.22 1.70
N ALA A 35 -2.12 15.54 0.65
CA ALA A 35 -2.55 16.54 -0.34
C ALA A 35 -3.79 16.10 -1.11
N SER A 36 -4.02 14.81 -1.24
CA SER A 36 -5.21 14.23 -1.89
C SER A 36 -6.36 13.97 -0.90
N GLY A 37 -6.23 14.45 0.34
CA GLY A 37 -7.26 14.27 1.37
C GLY A 37 -7.29 12.88 1.99
N LEU A 38 -6.18 12.16 1.97
CA LEU A 38 -6.07 10.82 2.52
C LEU A 38 -5.03 10.78 3.62
N THR A 39 -5.24 9.93 4.63
CA THR A 39 -4.14 9.55 5.50
C THR A 39 -3.25 8.55 4.75
N PRO A 40 -1.97 8.41 5.11
CA PRO A 40 -1.12 7.40 4.47
C PRO A 40 -1.70 5.99 4.53
N ARG A 41 -2.29 5.62 5.66
CA ARG A 41 -2.91 4.29 5.79
C ARG A 41 -4.16 4.13 4.95
N HIS A 42 -5.00 5.17 4.85
CA HIS A 42 -6.16 5.14 3.95
C HIS A 42 -5.73 5.01 2.50
N TYR A 43 -4.68 5.75 2.10
CA TYR A 43 -4.13 5.59 0.75
C TYR A 43 -3.75 4.13 0.49
N LEU A 44 -3.05 3.50 1.44
CA LEU A 44 -2.63 2.11 1.29
C LEU A 44 -3.83 1.17 1.21
N VAL A 45 -4.84 1.36 2.05
CA VAL A 45 -6.08 0.55 2.00
C VAL A 45 -6.73 0.66 0.63
N LEU A 46 -6.90 1.88 0.12
CA LEU A 46 -7.52 2.08 -1.20
C LEU A 46 -6.69 1.44 -2.31
N LEU A 47 -5.38 1.60 -2.25
CA LEU A 47 -4.47 1.03 -3.24
C LEU A 47 -4.57 -0.50 -3.27
N LEU A 48 -4.58 -1.13 -2.10
CA LEU A 48 -4.62 -2.60 -2.00
C LEU A 48 -5.97 -3.17 -2.41
N ILE A 49 -7.07 -2.45 -2.15
CA ILE A 49 -8.38 -2.88 -2.63
C ILE A 49 -8.45 -2.79 -4.16
N LYS A 50 -8.08 -1.63 -4.71
CA LYS A 50 -8.08 -1.43 -6.17
C LYS A 50 -7.14 -2.41 -6.87
N GLY A 51 -5.99 -2.67 -6.25
CA GLY A 51 -4.98 -3.59 -6.76
C GLY A 51 -5.09 -5.00 -6.17
N ALA A 52 -6.30 -5.50 -5.96
CA ALA A 52 -6.50 -6.86 -5.47
C ALA A 52 -5.84 -7.87 -6.42
N ALA A 53 -5.20 -8.89 -5.85
CA ALA A 53 -4.40 -9.85 -6.61
C ALA A 53 -5.21 -10.60 -7.68
N ASP A 54 -6.49 -10.83 -7.44
CA ASP A 54 -7.39 -11.50 -8.37
C ASP A 54 -8.00 -10.57 -9.42
N ARG A 55 -7.61 -9.30 -9.42
CA ARG A 55 -8.11 -8.26 -10.33
C ARG A 55 -9.59 -7.93 -10.16
N SER A 56 -10.19 -8.33 -9.06
CA SER A 56 -11.61 -8.07 -8.79
C SER A 56 -11.89 -6.63 -8.34
N GLU A 57 -10.85 -5.89 -7.95
CA GLU A 57 -10.96 -4.57 -7.31
C GLU A 57 -11.77 -4.64 -6.01
N ARG A 58 -11.76 -5.80 -5.36
CA ARG A 58 -12.44 -6.08 -4.09
C ARG A 58 -11.52 -6.86 -3.18
N SER A 59 -11.63 -6.63 -1.89
CA SER A 59 -10.79 -7.32 -0.92
C SER A 59 -11.55 -7.52 0.39
N THR A 60 -11.18 -8.55 1.13
CA THR A 60 -11.67 -8.76 2.48
C THR A 60 -10.74 -8.10 3.49
N VAL A 61 -11.23 -7.89 4.71
CA VAL A 61 -10.38 -7.39 5.81
C VAL A 61 -9.20 -8.33 6.05
N THR A 62 -9.42 -9.64 5.99
CA THR A 62 -8.36 -10.63 6.19
C THR A 62 -7.27 -10.50 5.13
N GLU A 63 -7.65 -10.37 3.86
CA GLU A 63 -6.68 -10.17 2.78
C GLU A 63 -5.88 -8.89 2.96
N LEU A 64 -6.52 -7.79 3.35
CA LEU A 64 -5.85 -6.52 3.61
C LEU A 64 -4.88 -6.63 4.78
N ALA A 65 -5.30 -7.28 5.87
CA ALA A 65 -4.45 -7.45 7.05
C ALA A 65 -3.17 -8.21 6.71
N GLU A 66 -3.29 -9.26 5.92
CA GLU A 66 -2.15 -10.04 5.46
C GLU A 66 -1.19 -9.20 4.62
N ARG A 67 -1.71 -8.47 3.64
CA ARG A 67 -0.87 -7.65 2.75
C ARG A 67 -0.26 -6.45 3.46
N MET A 68 -0.93 -5.91 4.46
CA MET A 68 -0.43 -4.78 5.25
C MET A 68 0.48 -5.20 6.39
N SER A 69 0.54 -6.49 6.68
CA SER A 69 1.26 -7.04 7.85
C SER A 69 0.80 -6.39 9.15
N LEU A 70 -0.50 -6.22 9.29
CA LEU A 70 -1.14 -5.65 10.47
C LEU A 70 -2.12 -6.66 11.08
N ALA A 71 -2.43 -6.46 12.35
CA ALA A 71 -3.46 -7.26 13.02
C ALA A 71 -4.82 -7.00 12.35
N GLN A 72 -5.65 -8.03 12.27
CA GLN A 72 -6.98 -7.93 11.68
C GLN A 72 -7.84 -6.87 12.38
N SER A 73 -7.74 -6.75 13.71
CA SER A 73 -8.46 -5.73 14.47
C SER A 73 -8.07 -4.32 14.06
N THR A 74 -6.78 -4.09 13.80
CA THR A 74 -6.28 -2.79 13.33
C THR A 74 -6.85 -2.45 11.96
N VAL A 75 -6.86 -3.41 11.05
CA VAL A 75 -7.38 -3.20 9.69
C VAL A 75 -8.90 -3.01 9.73
N THR A 76 -9.61 -3.73 10.60
CA THR A 76 -11.05 -3.53 10.79
C THR A 76 -11.36 -2.08 11.18
N GLU A 77 -10.58 -1.49 12.09
CA GLU A 77 -10.74 -0.09 12.46
C GLU A 77 -10.41 0.87 11.32
N LEU A 78 -9.33 0.61 10.59
CA LEU A 78 -8.94 1.41 9.43
C LEU A 78 -10.06 1.43 8.38
N VAL A 79 -10.60 0.27 8.08
CA VAL A 79 -11.69 0.11 7.11
C VAL A 79 -12.95 0.84 7.60
N ALA A 80 -13.30 0.72 8.87
CA ALA A 80 -14.45 1.41 9.42
C ALA A 80 -14.33 2.94 9.27
N ARG A 81 -13.13 3.48 9.50
CA ARG A 81 -12.86 4.91 9.31
C ARG A 81 -12.91 5.30 7.83
N ALA A 82 -12.40 4.45 6.94
CA ALA A 82 -12.46 4.69 5.51
C ALA A 82 -13.91 4.68 4.99
N GLU A 83 -14.75 3.78 5.52
CA GLU A 83 -16.18 3.75 5.20
C GLU A 83 -16.86 5.03 5.68
N LYS A 84 -16.59 5.45 6.91
CA LYS A 84 -17.16 6.66 7.48
C LYS A 84 -16.75 7.90 6.71
N ALA A 85 -15.54 7.91 6.18
CA ALA A 85 -15.03 9.00 5.33
C ALA A 85 -15.58 8.93 3.90
N GLY A 86 -16.39 7.93 3.55
CA GLY A 86 -17.01 7.82 2.25
C GLY A 86 -16.06 7.32 1.16
N LEU A 87 -14.97 6.65 1.52
CA LEU A 87 -13.94 6.21 0.57
C LEU A 87 -14.10 4.75 0.15
N VAL A 88 -14.69 3.93 1.02
CA VAL A 88 -14.83 2.49 0.85
C VAL A 88 -16.26 2.10 1.16
N GLN A 89 -16.76 1.09 0.47
CA GLN A 89 -18.08 0.52 0.71
C GLN A 89 -17.98 -0.98 0.86
N ARG A 90 -18.89 -1.56 1.63
CA ARG A 90 -18.98 -3.00 1.78
C ARG A 90 -19.94 -3.55 0.76
N GLU A 91 -19.52 -4.60 0.07
CA GLU A 91 -20.35 -5.40 -0.79
C GLU A 91 -20.44 -6.78 -0.17
N GLY A 92 -21.58 -7.20 0.23
CA GLY A 92 -21.78 -8.50 0.82
C GLY A 92 -23.26 -8.80 0.98
N TRP A 93 -23.54 -10.08 1.05
CA TRP A 93 -24.89 -10.57 1.25
C TRP A 93 -24.96 -11.04 2.71
N PRO A 94 -25.50 -10.24 3.64
CA PRO A 94 -25.55 -10.63 5.04
C PRO A 94 -26.21 -11.99 5.27
N ASP A 95 -27.11 -12.36 4.37
CA ASP A 95 -27.91 -13.58 4.51
C ASP A 95 -27.18 -14.84 4.08
N ASP A 96 -26.04 -14.73 3.38
CA ASP A 96 -25.30 -15.87 2.84
C ASP A 96 -24.19 -16.37 3.75
N GLY A 97 -23.94 -15.74 4.88
CA GLY A 97 -22.81 -16.06 5.73
C GLY A 97 -21.45 -15.82 5.06
N ARG A 98 -21.42 -15.16 3.92
CA ARG A 98 -20.18 -14.83 3.22
C ARG A 98 -19.52 -13.64 3.87
N VAL A 99 -18.18 -13.64 3.83
CA VAL A 99 -17.40 -12.50 4.30
C VAL A 99 -17.63 -11.32 3.37
N ALA A 100 -17.91 -10.16 3.95
CA ALA A 100 -18.11 -8.94 3.18
C ALA A 100 -16.85 -8.56 2.42
N LYS A 101 -16.99 -8.18 1.16
CA LYS A 101 -15.90 -7.64 0.35
C LYS A 101 -16.00 -6.13 0.31
N LEU A 102 -14.84 -5.50 0.26
CA LEU A 102 -14.69 -4.07 0.25
C LEU A 102 -14.33 -3.61 -1.16
N SER A 103 -14.94 -2.52 -1.58
CA SER A 103 -14.61 -1.86 -2.85
C SER A 103 -14.52 -0.35 -2.62
N LEU A 104 -13.92 0.37 -3.55
CA LEU A 104 -13.85 1.82 -3.46
C LEU A 104 -15.18 2.44 -3.88
N THR A 105 -15.55 3.54 -3.21
CA THR A 105 -16.63 4.41 -3.68
C THR A 105 -16.10 5.27 -4.83
N THR A 106 -16.98 5.99 -5.51
CA THR A 106 -16.57 6.96 -6.53
C THR A 106 -15.59 7.98 -5.97
N GLU A 107 -15.82 8.46 -4.75
CA GLU A 107 -14.91 9.40 -4.09
C GLU A 107 -13.56 8.75 -3.76
N GLY A 108 -13.57 7.50 -3.30
CA GLY A 108 -12.33 6.75 -3.05
C GLY A 108 -11.53 6.57 -4.33
N GLU A 109 -12.18 6.22 -5.43
CA GLU A 109 -11.53 6.12 -6.75
C GLU A 109 -10.89 7.43 -7.18
N ARG A 110 -11.61 8.53 -7.00
CA ARG A 110 -11.13 9.86 -7.38
C ARG A 110 -9.87 10.25 -6.63
N ARG A 111 -9.89 10.09 -5.30
CA ARG A 111 -8.74 10.45 -4.46
C ARG A 111 -7.55 9.54 -4.69
N LEU A 112 -7.80 8.24 -4.84
CA LEU A 112 -6.72 7.30 -5.14
C LEU A 112 -6.07 7.64 -6.47
N THR A 113 -6.85 7.91 -7.50
CA THR A 113 -6.34 8.24 -8.84
C THR A 113 -5.46 9.48 -8.78
N GLU A 114 -5.90 10.52 -8.08
CA GLU A 114 -5.13 11.76 -7.93
C GLU A 114 -3.78 11.50 -7.25
N ALA A 115 -3.79 10.81 -6.12
CA ALA A 115 -2.55 10.46 -5.40
C ALA A 115 -1.66 9.55 -6.24
N PHE A 116 -2.23 8.54 -6.87
CA PHE A 116 -1.49 7.59 -7.69
C PHE A 116 -0.75 8.28 -8.84
N ARG A 117 -1.41 9.18 -9.54
CA ARG A 117 -0.78 9.95 -10.63
C ARG A 117 0.34 10.84 -10.12
N SER A 118 0.13 11.49 -8.98
CA SER A 118 1.14 12.37 -8.40
C SER A 118 2.38 11.63 -7.93
N LEU A 119 2.28 10.31 -7.71
CA LEU A 119 3.39 9.47 -7.27
C LEU A 119 4.13 8.79 -8.43
N ALA A 120 3.78 9.07 -9.68
CA ALA A 120 4.38 8.39 -10.83
C ALA A 120 5.91 8.51 -10.87
N ALA A 121 6.44 9.71 -10.65
CA ALA A 121 7.89 9.94 -10.67
C ALA A 121 8.58 9.21 -9.52
N GLU A 122 7.96 9.19 -8.34
CA GLU A 122 8.51 8.52 -7.16
C GLU A 122 8.53 7.00 -7.34
N ARG A 123 7.47 6.43 -7.94
CA ARG A 123 7.45 5.00 -8.25
C ARG A 123 8.55 4.63 -9.24
N ARG A 124 8.79 5.48 -10.24
CA ARG A 124 9.84 5.25 -11.22
C ARG A 124 11.22 5.26 -10.56
N ALA A 125 11.47 6.26 -9.71
CA ALA A 125 12.73 6.37 -8.98
C ALA A 125 12.99 5.15 -8.10
N LEU A 126 11.96 4.66 -7.39
CA LEU A 126 12.09 3.46 -6.57
C LEU A 126 12.35 2.23 -7.42
N ARG A 127 11.67 2.10 -8.55
CA ARG A 127 11.89 0.97 -9.47
C ARG A 127 13.34 0.93 -9.96
N GLU A 128 13.90 2.08 -10.31
CA GLU A 128 15.29 2.19 -10.73
C GLU A 128 16.25 1.78 -9.60
N ALA A 129 15.95 2.22 -8.37
CA ALA A 129 16.77 1.85 -7.22
C ALA A 129 16.72 0.34 -6.95
N ILE A 130 15.56 -0.29 -7.12
CA ILE A 130 15.40 -1.74 -6.99
C ILE A 130 16.23 -2.44 -8.08
N GLY A 131 16.20 -1.94 -9.30
CA GLY A 131 16.98 -2.49 -10.41
C GLY A 131 18.48 -2.48 -10.13
N ARG A 132 18.97 -1.40 -9.53
CA ARG A 132 20.39 -1.32 -9.15
C ARG A 132 20.76 -2.28 -8.03
N LEU A 133 19.81 -2.60 -7.16
CA LEU A 133 20.03 -3.51 -6.04
C LEU A 133 20.22 -4.95 -6.49
N THR A 134 19.56 -5.35 -7.57
CA THR A 134 19.48 -6.75 -8.00
C THR A 134 20.63 -7.21 -8.90
N ASP A 135 21.61 -6.39 -9.13
CA ASP A 135 22.79 -6.77 -9.95
C ASP A 135 23.77 -7.68 -9.19
#